data_2a16ba27f4da5642ed85dac73cf9f792
#
_entry.id   2a16ba27f4da5642ed85dac73cf9f792
#
_cell.length_a   1.000
_cell.length_b   1.000
_cell.length_c   1.000
_cell.angle_alpha   90.00
_cell.angle_beta   90.00
_cell.angle_gamma   90.00
#
_symmetry.space_group_name_H-M   'P 1'
#
loop_
_entity.id
_entity.type
_entity.pdbx_description
1 polymer ?
#
loop_
_entity_poly.entity_id
_entity_poly.type
_entity_poly.pdbx_seq_one_letter_code
_entity_poly.pdbx_strand_id
1 'polypeptide(L)'
;MQIWDTAGQERFKNIQASYYKGANGILVVYDITNRESFEHLNSWLIEIEKNGNKNVYKLLIGNKADLEEQRNIKKEEGQEFASINGMEFFETSAKTSYQVQDAFIQLTKNIIKTVSKEKNQDMNKLMNIFKKKRKIIIKKKMIMRN
;
A
#
# COMPACT_ATOMS: atom_id res chain seq x y z
N MET A 1 13.10 7.25 -4.88
CA MET A 1 12.12 6.81 -3.88
C MET A 1 12.28 7.67 -2.65
N GLN A 2 11.19 8.21 -2.11
CA GLN A 2 11.21 9.00 -0.87
C GLN A 2 10.58 8.13 0.23
N ILE A 3 11.30 7.94 1.34
CA ILE A 3 10.88 7.11 2.47
C ILE A 3 10.66 8.05 3.65
N TRP A 4 9.51 7.93 4.29
CA TRP A 4 9.16 8.66 5.49
C TRP A 4 9.02 7.69 6.65
N ASP A 5 9.78 7.93 7.71
CA ASP A 5 9.62 7.23 8.98
C ASP A 5 8.63 8.01 9.85
N THR A 6 7.59 7.31 10.30
CA THR A 6 6.55 7.91 11.15
C THR A 6 6.76 7.45 12.58
N ALA A 7 6.83 8.40 13.52
CA ALA A 7 6.90 8.05 14.95
C ALA A 7 5.67 7.24 15.37
N GLY A 8 5.90 6.07 16.01
CA GLY A 8 4.82 5.20 16.52
C GLY A 8 4.04 5.77 17.72
N GLN A 9 4.24 7.06 18.04
CA GLN A 9 3.57 7.69 19.17
C GLN A 9 2.25 8.33 18.74
N GLU A 10 1.15 7.89 19.32
CA GLU A 10 -0.20 8.39 19.11
C GLU A 10 -0.39 9.90 19.31
N ARG A 11 0.55 10.56 19.95
CA ARG A 11 0.55 12.04 20.12
C ARG A 11 0.66 12.82 18.80
N PHE A 12 1.10 12.15 17.71
CA PHE A 12 1.32 12.79 16.42
C PHE A 12 0.32 12.36 15.34
N LYS A 13 -0.84 11.79 15.71
CA LYS A 13 -1.87 11.29 14.76
C LYS A 13 -2.27 12.33 13.71
N ASN A 14 -2.39 13.59 14.05
CA ASN A 14 -2.79 14.65 13.11
C ASN A 14 -1.71 14.94 12.05
N ILE A 15 -0.43 14.73 12.37
CA ILE A 15 0.67 14.92 11.42
C ILE A 15 0.77 13.69 10.49
N GLN A 16 0.50 12.51 11.01
CA GLN A 16 0.53 11.26 10.26
C GLN A 16 -0.50 11.21 9.13
N ALA A 17 -1.70 11.79 9.33
CA ALA A 17 -2.74 11.82 8.31
C ALA A 17 -2.29 12.45 6.98
N SER A 18 -1.40 13.45 7.02
CA SER A 18 -0.85 14.09 5.82
C SER A 18 0.10 13.16 5.05
N TYR A 19 0.84 12.30 5.74
CA TYR A 19 1.76 11.34 5.11
C TYR A 19 1.00 10.20 4.43
N TYR A 20 -0.09 9.70 5.02
CA TYR A 20 -0.91 8.67 4.39
C TYR A 20 -1.52 9.14 3.08
N LYS A 21 -1.95 10.40 2.98
CA LYS A 21 -2.64 10.95 1.80
C LYS A 21 -1.78 10.95 0.54
N GLY A 22 -0.45 11.07 0.67
CA GLY A 22 0.50 11.08 -0.46
C GLY A 22 1.20 9.74 -0.69
N ALA A 23 0.99 8.74 0.17
CA ALA A 23 1.70 7.47 0.08
C ALA A 23 1.21 6.60 -1.08
N ASN A 24 2.14 6.03 -1.83
CA ASN A 24 1.87 4.98 -2.81
C ASN A 24 1.99 3.57 -2.20
N GLY A 25 2.77 3.42 -1.13
CA GLY A 25 2.91 2.19 -0.38
C GLY A 25 3.22 2.45 1.08
N ILE A 26 2.80 1.55 1.96
CA ILE A 26 2.97 1.64 3.41
C ILE A 26 3.49 0.30 3.92
N LEU A 27 4.58 0.34 4.70
CA LEU A 27 5.02 -0.80 5.53
C LEU A 27 4.29 -0.70 6.87
N VAL A 28 3.52 -1.73 7.21
CA VAL A 28 2.87 -1.87 8.52
C VAL A 28 3.72 -2.82 9.34
N VAL A 29 4.36 -2.32 10.39
CA VAL A 29 5.41 -3.07 11.10
C VAL A 29 4.97 -3.38 12.51
N TYR A 30 5.17 -4.64 12.94
CA TYR A 30 5.06 -5.07 14.34
C TYR A 30 6.32 -5.79 14.77
N ASP A 31 6.50 -5.95 16.06
CA ASP A 31 7.59 -6.67 16.70
C ASP A 31 7.13 -8.09 17.06
N ILE A 32 7.78 -9.12 16.53
CA ILE A 32 7.40 -10.52 16.79
C ILE A 32 7.49 -10.92 18.26
N THR A 33 8.20 -10.14 19.07
CA THR A 33 8.35 -10.37 20.51
C THR A 33 7.32 -9.61 21.36
N ASN A 34 6.57 -8.67 20.75
CA ASN A 34 5.65 -7.78 21.46
C ASN A 34 4.21 -7.94 20.98
N ARG A 35 3.37 -8.64 21.77
CA ARG A 35 1.96 -8.87 21.49
C ARG A 35 1.16 -7.58 21.29
N GLU A 36 1.39 -6.56 22.10
CA GLU A 36 0.70 -5.27 22.01
C GLU A 36 0.91 -4.60 20.65
N SER A 37 2.14 -4.67 20.09
CA SER A 37 2.44 -4.12 18.77
C SER A 37 1.63 -4.81 17.65
N PHE A 38 1.34 -6.10 17.81
CA PHE A 38 0.50 -6.86 16.87
C PHE A 38 -0.99 -6.52 17.02
N GLU A 39 -1.48 -6.38 18.23
CA GLU A 39 -2.87 -6.02 18.51
C GLU A 39 -3.23 -4.61 17.99
N HIS A 40 -2.27 -3.70 17.99
CA HIS A 40 -2.45 -2.34 17.45
C HIS A 40 -2.55 -2.29 15.90
N LEU A 41 -2.24 -3.36 15.18
CA LEU A 41 -2.29 -3.39 13.72
C LEU A 41 -3.66 -2.99 13.15
N ASN A 42 -4.75 -3.45 13.77
CA ASN A 42 -6.10 -3.09 13.33
C ASN A 42 -6.35 -1.57 13.39
N SER A 43 -5.89 -0.91 14.47
CA SER A 43 -6.05 0.53 14.62
C SER A 43 -5.27 1.30 13.54
N TRP A 44 -4.06 0.85 13.19
CA TRP A 44 -3.27 1.42 12.11
C TRP A 44 -3.92 1.23 10.74
N LEU A 45 -4.49 0.05 10.47
CA LEU A 45 -5.20 -0.18 9.20
C LEU A 45 -6.42 0.72 9.06
N ILE A 46 -7.21 0.93 10.11
CA ILE A 46 -8.34 1.86 10.11
C ILE A 46 -7.88 3.30 9.81
N GLU A 47 -6.76 3.73 10.40
CA GLU A 47 -6.18 5.05 10.14
C GLU A 47 -5.71 5.20 8.69
N ILE A 48 -5.06 4.18 8.14
CA ILE A 48 -4.62 4.14 6.74
C ILE A 48 -5.83 4.21 5.80
N GLU A 49 -6.90 3.47 6.07
CA GLU A 49 -8.11 3.48 5.25
C GLU A 49 -8.83 4.82 5.29
N LYS A 50 -8.85 5.46 6.45
CA LYS A 50 -9.48 6.78 6.64
C LYS A 50 -8.73 7.90 5.94
N ASN A 51 -7.40 7.88 5.95
CA ASN A 51 -6.56 9.00 5.56
C ASN A 51 -5.72 8.75 4.31
N GLY A 52 -5.54 7.49 3.90
CA GLY A 52 -4.71 7.09 2.78
C GLY A 52 -5.43 7.11 1.43
N ASN A 53 -4.67 6.90 0.38
CA ASN A 53 -5.23 6.66 -0.94
C ASN A 53 -5.94 5.31 -1.00
N LYS A 54 -7.05 5.22 -1.72
CA LYS A 54 -7.82 3.96 -1.89
C LYS A 54 -6.98 2.80 -2.45
N ASN A 55 -5.96 3.12 -3.25
CA ASN A 55 -5.10 2.13 -3.93
C ASN A 55 -3.70 2.05 -3.30
N VAL A 56 -3.51 2.53 -2.05
CA VAL A 56 -2.23 2.42 -1.37
C VAL A 56 -1.87 0.95 -1.16
N TYR A 57 -0.66 0.57 -1.60
CA TYR A 57 -0.18 -0.78 -1.39
C TYR A 57 0.32 -0.95 0.06
N LYS A 58 -0.19 -1.96 0.74
CA LYS A 58 0.18 -2.26 2.14
C LYS A 58 0.98 -3.56 2.19
N LEU A 59 2.08 -3.56 2.95
CA LEU A 59 2.92 -4.74 3.21
C LEU A 59 3.09 -4.90 4.71
N LEU A 60 2.74 -6.06 5.25
CA LEU A 60 2.90 -6.38 6.68
C LEU A 60 4.31 -6.90 6.94
N ILE A 61 4.94 -6.39 7.98
CA ILE A 61 6.29 -6.77 8.42
C ILE A 61 6.28 -7.22 9.88
N GLY A 62 6.66 -8.47 10.14
CA GLY A 62 7.05 -8.95 11.46
C GLY A 62 8.55 -8.71 11.65
N ASN A 63 8.90 -7.67 12.41
CA ASN A 63 10.30 -7.30 12.63
C ASN A 63 10.88 -8.01 13.86
N LYS A 64 12.21 -7.96 14.00
CA LYS A 64 13.03 -8.63 14.99
C LYS A 64 13.04 -10.16 14.88
N ALA A 65 12.99 -10.69 13.65
CA ALA A 65 13.05 -12.13 13.38
C ALA A 65 14.35 -12.80 13.90
N ASP A 66 15.35 -12.02 14.28
CA ASP A 66 16.57 -12.48 14.96
C ASP A 66 16.33 -12.89 16.41
N LEU A 67 15.21 -12.51 17.02
CA LEU A 67 14.84 -12.83 18.40
C LEU A 67 13.84 -13.99 18.48
N GLU A 68 14.08 -15.07 17.74
CA GLU A 68 13.19 -16.24 17.64
C GLU A 68 12.86 -16.87 19.00
N GLU A 69 13.83 -16.93 19.91
CA GLU A 69 13.63 -17.48 21.26
C GLU A 69 12.70 -16.63 22.15
N GLN A 70 12.52 -15.35 21.78
CA GLN A 70 11.63 -14.41 22.48
C GLN A 70 10.32 -14.19 21.73
N ARG A 71 10.06 -14.96 20.68
CA ARG A 71 8.86 -14.85 19.85
C ARG A 71 7.59 -14.98 20.70
N ASN A 72 6.69 -14.03 20.56
CA ASN A 72 5.36 -14.00 21.18
C ASN A 72 4.23 -14.11 20.16
N ILE A 73 4.48 -13.74 18.90
CA ILE A 73 3.55 -13.84 17.79
C ILE A 73 4.06 -14.90 16.82
N LYS A 74 3.28 -15.95 16.61
CA LYS A 74 3.61 -17.00 15.66
C LYS A 74 3.62 -16.45 14.24
N LYS A 75 4.47 -16.98 13.38
CA LYS A 75 4.55 -16.57 11.97
C LYS A 75 3.22 -16.76 11.24
N GLU A 76 2.51 -17.83 11.57
CA GLU A 76 1.20 -18.15 11.02
C GLU A 76 0.15 -17.10 11.36
N GLU A 77 0.19 -16.53 12.57
CA GLU A 77 -0.69 -15.43 12.98
C GLU A 77 -0.47 -14.17 12.11
N GLY A 78 0.79 -13.81 11.86
CA GLY A 78 1.13 -12.70 10.98
C GLY A 78 0.69 -12.94 9.55
N GLN A 79 0.89 -14.15 9.05
CA GLN A 79 0.51 -14.55 7.70
C GLN A 79 -1.01 -14.56 7.51
N GLU A 80 -1.76 -15.07 8.48
CA GLU A 80 -3.23 -15.07 8.49
C GLU A 80 -3.77 -13.64 8.53
N PHE A 81 -3.24 -12.80 9.44
CA PHE A 81 -3.63 -11.40 9.52
C PHE A 81 -3.41 -10.66 8.19
N ALA A 82 -2.26 -10.87 7.55
CA ALA A 82 -1.95 -10.28 6.25
C ALA A 82 -2.94 -10.76 5.17
N SER A 83 -3.21 -12.06 5.12
CA SER A 83 -4.13 -12.66 4.15
C SER A 83 -5.55 -12.10 4.28
N ILE A 84 -6.09 -12.00 5.49
CA ILE A 84 -7.44 -11.46 5.76
C ILE A 84 -7.53 -9.99 5.31
N ASN A 85 -6.45 -9.22 5.47
CA ASN A 85 -6.41 -7.80 5.12
C ASN A 85 -5.88 -7.52 3.70
N GLY A 86 -5.71 -8.55 2.86
CA GLY A 86 -5.25 -8.42 1.48
C GLY A 86 -3.84 -7.85 1.35
N MET A 87 -2.95 -8.18 2.29
CA MET A 87 -1.55 -7.76 2.32
C MET A 87 -0.62 -8.94 2.05
N GLU A 88 0.55 -8.64 1.49
CA GLU A 88 1.68 -9.57 1.55
C GLU A 88 2.37 -9.46 2.91
N PHE A 89 3.13 -10.50 3.28
CA PHE A 89 3.77 -10.61 4.59
C PHE A 89 5.25 -10.99 4.47
N PHE A 90 6.10 -10.32 5.25
CA PHE A 90 7.51 -10.64 5.42
C PHE A 90 7.87 -10.62 6.90
N GLU A 91 8.79 -11.51 7.29
CA GLU A 91 9.51 -11.36 8.55
C GLU A 91 10.89 -10.80 8.27
N THR A 92 11.29 -9.79 9.02
CA THR A 92 12.56 -9.09 8.83
C THR A 92 13.32 -8.93 10.15
N SER A 93 14.61 -8.71 10.04
CA SER A 93 15.40 -8.20 11.16
C SER A 93 16.18 -6.96 10.72
N ALA A 94 15.83 -5.82 11.28
CA ALA A 94 16.59 -4.59 11.07
C ALA A 94 18.03 -4.70 11.64
N LYS A 95 18.23 -5.51 12.67
CA LYS A 95 19.54 -5.73 13.31
C LYS A 95 20.50 -6.52 12.42
N THR A 96 20.00 -7.58 11.77
CA THR A 96 20.82 -8.48 10.93
C THR A 96 20.67 -8.20 9.44
N SER A 97 19.80 -7.27 9.06
CA SER A 97 19.39 -6.99 7.68
C SER A 97 18.64 -8.16 7.00
N TYR A 98 18.20 -9.17 7.75
CA TYR A 98 17.46 -10.30 7.21
C TYR A 98 16.18 -9.86 6.52
N GLN A 99 16.02 -10.20 5.24
CA GLN A 99 14.88 -9.90 4.36
C GLN A 99 14.46 -8.42 4.26
N VAL A 100 15.21 -7.46 4.82
CA VAL A 100 14.88 -6.03 4.76
C VAL A 100 14.86 -5.56 3.30
N GLN A 101 15.91 -5.87 2.54
CA GLN A 101 15.99 -5.48 1.13
C GLN A 101 14.87 -6.09 0.30
N ASP A 102 14.56 -7.38 0.53
CA ASP A 102 13.51 -8.08 -0.22
C ASP A 102 12.12 -7.46 0.02
N ALA A 103 11.80 -7.08 1.26
CA ALA A 103 10.57 -6.39 1.61
C ALA A 103 10.43 -5.04 0.86
N PHE A 104 11.48 -4.23 0.82
CA PHE A 104 11.47 -2.96 0.09
C PHE A 104 11.39 -3.15 -1.43
N ILE A 105 12.07 -4.15 -1.98
CA ILE A 105 11.98 -4.51 -3.41
C ILE A 105 10.55 -4.95 -3.75
N GLN A 106 9.94 -5.80 -2.92
CA GLN A 106 8.58 -6.28 -3.14
C GLN A 106 7.56 -5.14 -3.07
N LEU A 107 7.65 -4.28 -2.05
CA LEU A 107 6.83 -3.08 -1.95
C LEU A 107 6.94 -2.22 -3.23
N THR A 108 8.17 -1.94 -3.67
CA THR A 108 8.43 -1.10 -4.85
C THR A 108 7.87 -1.73 -6.13
N LYS A 109 8.06 -3.03 -6.34
CA LYS A 109 7.51 -3.76 -7.50
C LYS A 109 5.99 -3.63 -7.56
N ASN A 110 5.31 -3.76 -6.43
CA ASN A 110 3.86 -3.71 -6.39
C ASN A 110 3.32 -2.29 -6.56
N ILE A 111 4.00 -1.28 -6.01
CA ILE A 111 3.67 0.13 -6.29
C ILE A 111 3.77 0.43 -7.79
N ILE A 112 4.86 0.02 -8.46
CA ILE A 112 5.03 0.24 -9.90
C ILE A 112 3.91 -0.44 -10.70
N LYS A 113 3.53 -1.66 -10.36
CA LYS A 113 2.42 -2.39 -11.01
C LYS A 113 1.09 -1.64 -10.85
N THR A 114 0.80 -1.11 -9.66
CA THR A 114 -0.44 -0.37 -9.37
C THR A 114 -0.49 0.93 -10.17
N VAL A 115 0.57 1.73 -10.13
CA VAL A 115 0.68 3.00 -10.87
C VAL A 115 0.59 2.77 -12.39
N SER A 116 1.20 1.70 -12.90
CA SER A 116 1.12 1.36 -14.33
C SER A 116 -0.30 0.97 -14.76
N LYS A 117 -1.05 0.24 -13.92
CA LYS A 117 -2.46 -0.10 -14.19
C LYS A 117 -3.35 1.13 -14.21
N GLU A 118 -3.16 2.06 -13.27
CA GLU A 118 -3.92 3.32 -13.23
C GLU A 118 -3.69 4.18 -14.47
N LYS A 119 -2.43 4.37 -14.89
CA LYS A 119 -2.09 5.10 -16.12
C LYS A 119 -2.75 4.48 -17.35
N ASN A 120 -2.74 3.15 -17.47
CA ASN A 120 -3.39 2.46 -18.59
C ASN A 120 -4.92 2.62 -18.57
N GLN A 121 -5.55 2.63 -17.40
CA GLN A 121 -6.99 2.89 -17.27
C GLN A 121 -7.36 4.32 -17.67
N ASP A 122 -6.57 5.31 -17.26
CA ASP A 122 -6.78 6.71 -17.62
C ASP A 122 -6.56 6.94 -19.11
N MET A 123 -5.53 6.35 -19.72
CA MET A 123 -5.33 6.37 -21.17
C MET A 123 -6.50 5.76 -21.92
N ASN A 124 -7.04 4.63 -21.45
CA ASN A 124 -8.21 4.00 -22.07
C ASN A 124 -9.48 4.86 -21.94
N LYS A 125 -9.70 5.52 -20.79
CA LYS A 125 -10.79 6.49 -20.63
C LYS A 125 -10.65 7.65 -21.59
N LEU A 126 -9.47 8.25 -21.72
CA LEU A 126 -9.20 9.33 -22.69
C LEU A 126 -9.44 8.87 -24.13
N MET A 127 -8.93 7.71 -24.52
CA MET A 127 -9.14 7.15 -25.86
C MET A 127 -10.62 6.94 -26.16
N ASN A 128 -11.42 6.47 -25.19
CA ASN A 128 -12.86 6.30 -25.36
C ASN A 128 -13.60 7.65 -25.51
N ILE A 129 -13.19 8.69 -24.78
CA ILE A 129 -13.73 10.05 -24.93
C ILE A 129 -13.43 10.60 -26.34
N PHE A 130 -12.18 10.42 -26.82
CA PHE A 130 -11.80 10.84 -28.18
C PHE A 130 -12.58 10.09 -29.27
N LYS A 131 -12.76 8.76 -29.13
CA LYS A 131 -13.58 7.96 -30.06
C LYS A 131 -15.03 8.45 -30.09
N LYS A 132 -15.63 8.77 -28.93
CA LYS A 132 -16.99 9.28 -28.80
C LYS A 132 -17.15 10.68 -29.45
N LYS A 133 -16.16 11.58 -29.24
CA LYS A 133 -16.14 12.89 -29.90
C LYS A 133 -16.00 12.77 -31.43
N ARG A 134 -15.16 11.87 -31.94
CA ARG A 134 -15.07 11.60 -33.40
C ARG A 134 -16.38 11.12 -33.98
N LYS A 135 -17.11 10.23 -33.33
CA LYS A 135 -18.45 9.79 -33.76
C LYS A 135 -19.46 10.97 -33.86
N ILE A 136 -19.41 11.88 -32.87
CA ILE A 136 -20.29 13.07 -32.86
C ILE A 136 -19.97 14.02 -34.03
N ILE A 137 -18.69 14.25 -34.34
CA ILE A 137 -18.25 15.12 -35.45
C ILE A 137 -18.66 14.51 -36.80
N ILE A 138 -18.53 13.20 -36.98
CA ILE A 138 -18.94 12.50 -38.21
C ILE A 138 -20.47 12.60 -38.42
N LYS A 139 -21.28 12.43 -37.37
CA LYS A 139 -22.76 12.63 -37.48
C LYS A 139 -23.13 14.05 -37.86
N LYS A 140 -22.48 15.07 -37.30
CA LYS A 140 -22.76 16.47 -37.63
C LYS A 140 -22.40 16.82 -39.09
N LYS A 141 -21.34 16.22 -39.63
CA LYS A 141 -20.92 16.43 -41.03
C LYS A 141 -21.85 15.75 -42.04
N MET A 142 -22.50 14.64 -41.68
CA MET A 142 -23.51 13.98 -42.53
C MET A 142 -24.85 14.73 -42.57
N ILE A 143 -25.22 15.42 -41.50
CA ILE A 143 -26.47 16.21 -41.45
C ILE A 143 -26.37 17.54 -42.27
N MET A 144 -25.17 18.04 -42.54
CA MET A 144 -24.95 19.27 -43.30
C MET A 144 -24.71 19.02 -44.81
N ARG A 145 -24.93 17.80 -45.33
CA ARG A 145 -24.76 17.44 -46.75
C ARG A 145 -26.05 16.98 -47.44
N ASN A 146 -27.22 17.26 -46.83
CA ASN A 146 -28.52 17.10 -47.50
C ASN A 146 -29.20 18.45 -47.68
#